data_ad2502204f4d24a4bfbb895135624c1a
#
_entry.id   ad2502204f4d24a4bfbb895135624c1a
#
_cell.length_a   1.000
_cell.length_b   1.000
_cell.length_c   1.000
_cell.angle_alpha   90.00
_cell.angle_beta   90.00
_cell.angle_gamma   90.00
#
_symmetry.space_group_name_H-M   'P 1'
#
loop_
_entity.id
_entity.type
_entity.pdbx_description
1 polymer ?
#
loop_
_entity_poly.entity_id
_entity_poly.type
_entity_poly.pdbx_seq_one_letter_code
_entity_poly.pdbx_strand_id
1 'polypeptide(L)'
;MDARVSWKQNLSFTGTAESGYELPLSAKADVGGDEDGFRPMELMAISLVGCTAMDVISILRKKRQDVTAFDVNVNVERADEHPKVFTSAVLEYEVVGRQVSETALVRAIELSAVRCCPAQAMLGKIMPIAHEYVIYEDEGDGRRREVVRGRYEYC
;
A
#
# COMPACT_ATOMS: atom_id res chain seq x y z
N MET A 1 -20.30 6.94 -3.81
CA MET A 1 -19.57 6.25 -2.71
C MET A 1 -19.73 7.09 -1.46
N ASP A 2 -20.39 6.53 -0.46
CA ASP A 2 -20.64 7.19 0.81
C ASP A 2 -19.88 6.51 1.92
N ALA A 3 -19.40 7.29 2.88
CA ALA A 3 -18.72 6.81 4.07
C ALA A 3 -19.24 7.57 5.30
N ARG A 4 -19.25 6.92 6.42
CA ARG A 4 -19.71 7.48 7.70
C ARG A 4 -18.75 7.13 8.80
N VAL A 5 -18.57 8.06 9.73
CA VAL A 5 -17.82 7.83 10.98
C VAL A 5 -18.78 8.11 12.15
N SER A 6 -18.92 7.15 13.05
CA SER A 6 -19.75 7.26 14.24
C SER A 6 -18.88 7.27 15.49
N TRP A 7 -19.02 8.30 16.30
CA TRP A 7 -18.33 8.45 17.57
C TRP A 7 -18.82 7.43 18.61
N LYS A 8 -17.91 6.84 19.34
CA LYS A 8 -18.20 5.92 20.46
C LYS A 8 -17.93 6.58 21.82
N GLN A 9 -16.69 6.89 22.08
CA GLN A 9 -16.20 7.53 23.29
C GLN A 9 -14.83 8.15 23.04
N ASN A 10 -14.37 9.07 23.87
CA ASN A 10 -13.05 9.71 23.76
C ASN A 10 -12.72 10.09 22.30
N LEU A 11 -11.63 9.55 21.73
CA LEU A 11 -11.28 9.67 20.31
C LEU A 11 -11.42 8.33 19.58
N SER A 12 -12.35 7.47 20.01
CA SER A 12 -12.67 6.19 19.36
C SER A 12 -13.94 6.30 18.53
N PHE A 13 -13.86 5.83 17.28
CA PHE A 13 -14.92 5.89 16.27
C PHE A 13 -15.06 4.55 15.55
N THR A 14 -16.20 4.35 14.90
CA THR A 14 -16.38 3.29 13.90
C THR A 14 -16.62 3.94 12.54
N GLY A 15 -15.79 3.59 11.58
CA GLY A 15 -15.96 3.93 10.17
C GLY A 15 -16.75 2.84 9.43
N THR A 16 -17.63 3.24 8.52
CA THR A 16 -18.35 2.35 7.60
C THR A 16 -18.41 2.98 6.21
N ALA A 17 -18.49 2.16 5.18
CA ALA A 17 -18.68 2.61 3.81
C ALA A 17 -19.64 1.66 3.07
N GLU A 18 -19.86 1.87 1.77
CA GLU A 18 -20.75 1.06 0.93
C GLU A 18 -20.44 -0.45 0.97
N SER A 19 -19.19 -0.83 1.24
CA SER A 19 -18.79 -2.25 1.37
C SER A 19 -19.43 -2.96 2.57
N GLY A 20 -19.96 -2.21 3.54
CA GLY A 20 -20.63 -2.72 4.73
C GLY A 20 -19.72 -3.20 5.85
N TYR A 21 -18.40 -3.15 5.65
CA TYR A 21 -17.45 -3.50 6.71
C TYR A 21 -17.28 -2.36 7.72
N GLU A 22 -17.10 -2.73 8.99
CA GLU A 22 -16.76 -1.81 10.07
C GLU A 22 -15.25 -1.72 10.25
N LEU A 23 -14.78 -0.51 10.50
CA LEU A 23 -13.38 -0.20 10.72
C LEU A 23 -13.23 0.61 12.02
N PRO A 24 -12.52 0.11 13.03
CA PRO A 24 -12.25 0.89 14.23
C PRO A 24 -11.22 1.98 13.95
N LEU A 25 -11.50 3.19 14.41
CA LEU A 25 -10.58 4.33 14.36
C LEU A 25 -10.31 4.85 15.78
N SER A 26 -9.08 5.20 16.03
CA SER A 26 -8.67 5.77 17.30
C SER A 26 -7.49 6.75 17.15
N ALA A 27 -7.08 7.33 18.25
CA ALA A 27 -5.90 8.17 18.36
C ALA A 27 -4.92 7.58 19.40
N LYS A 28 -3.72 8.14 19.46
CA LYS A 28 -2.74 7.79 20.50
C LYS A 28 -3.22 8.21 21.88
N ALA A 29 -2.76 7.52 22.92
CA ALA A 29 -3.09 7.82 24.31
C ALA A 29 -2.62 9.21 24.74
N ASP A 30 -1.48 9.71 24.23
CA ASP A 30 -0.93 11.03 24.52
C ASP A 30 -1.81 12.20 24.07
N VAL A 31 -2.75 11.95 23.16
CA VAL A 31 -3.75 12.93 22.70
C VAL A 31 -5.18 12.58 23.15
N GLY A 32 -5.33 11.62 24.08
CA GLY A 32 -6.62 11.21 24.65
C GLY A 32 -7.34 10.11 23.86
N GLY A 33 -6.63 9.34 23.05
CA GLY A 33 -7.16 8.15 22.37
C GLY A 33 -7.06 6.90 23.23
N ASP A 34 -7.85 5.89 22.86
CA ASP A 34 -7.87 4.58 23.54
C ASP A 34 -6.94 3.55 22.86
N GLU A 35 -6.30 3.91 21.74
CA GLU A 35 -5.43 3.03 20.92
C GLU A 35 -6.12 1.72 20.46
N ASP A 36 -7.44 1.72 20.34
CA ASP A 36 -8.30 0.57 20.02
C ASP A 36 -8.69 0.51 18.52
N GLY A 37 -7.99 1.24 17.66
CA GLY A 37 -8.26 1.30 16.23
C GLY A 37 -7.14 1.95 15.43
N PHE A 38 -7.32 1.96 14.11
CA PHE A 38 -6.40 2.61 13.18
C PHE A 38 -6.42 4.13 13.35
N ARG A 39 -5.28 4.75 13.19
CA ARG A 39 -5.21 6.21 13.03
C ARG A 39 -5.61 6.59 11.59
N PRO A 40 -6.35 7.67 11.38
CA PRO A 40 -6.82 8.05 10.03
C PRO A 40 -5.71 8.14 8.97
N MET A 41 -4.53 8.64 9.34
CA MET A 41 -3.39 8.72 8.41
C MET A 41 -2.78 7.35 8.08
N GLU A 42 -2.87 6.36 8.96
CA GLU A 42 -2.50 4.96 8.64
C GLU A 42 -3.43 4.38 7.57
N LEU A 43 -4.71 4.69 7.62
CA LEU A 43 -5.67 4.25 6.61
C LEU A 43 -5.38 4.85 5.23
N MET A 44 -4.90 6.09 5.16
CA MET A 44 -4.46 6.68 3.90
C MET A 44 -3.25 5.92 3.32
N ALA A 45 -2.29 5.55 4.17
CA ALA A 45 -1.14 4.74 3.76
C ALA A 45 -1.58 3.33 3.32
N ILE A 46 -2.45 2.67 4.10
CA ILE A 46 -3.02 1.36 3.76
C ILE A 46 -3.82 1.43 2.44
N SER A 47 -4.60 2.48 2.22
CA SER A 47 -5.35 2.68 0.98
C SER A 47 -4.42 2.82 -0.23
N LEU A 48 -3.30 3.52 -0.08
CA LEU A 48 -2.29 3.65 -1.13
C LEU A 48 -1.70 2.29 -1.51
N VAL A 49 -1.20 1.51 -0.55
CA VAL A 49 -0.61 0.19 -0.84
C VAL A 49 -1.66 -0.82 -1.29
N GLY A 50 -2.84 -0.83 -0.70
CA GLY A 50 -3.91 -1.74 -1.08
C GLY A 50 -4.38 -1.52 -2.52
N CYS A 51 -4.52 -0.25 -2.93
CA CYS A 51 -4.92 0.10 -4.30
C CYS A 51 -3.90 -0.43 -5.32
N THR A 52 -2.62 -0.11 -5.15
CA THR A 52 -1.57 -0.57 -6.07
C THR A 52 -1.34 -2.08 -6.00
N ALA A 53 -1.46 -2.70 -4.82
CA ALA A 53 -1.31 -4.14 -4.66
C ALA A 53 -2.34 -4.92 -5.48
N MET A 54 -3.61 -4.49 -5.44
CA MET A 54 -4.69 -5.11 -6.23
C MET A 54 -4.43 -5.00 -7.74
N ASP A 55 -3.95 -3.86 -8.20
CA ASP A 55 -3.59 -3.66 -9.61
C ASP A 55 -2.44 -4.58 -10.02
N VAL A 56 -1.33 -4.53 -9.29
CA VAL A 56 -0.10 -5.25 -9.63
C VAL A 56 -0.34 -6.76 -9.64
N ILE A 57 -0.96 -7.33 -8.59
CA ILE A 57 -1.24 -8.76 -8.57
C ILE A 57 -2.23 -9.19 -9.68
N SER A 58 -3.23 -8.35 -9.98
CA SER A 58 -4.16 -8.61 -11.08
C SER A 58 -3.43 -8.67 -12.44
N ILE A 59 -2.49 -7.75 -12.66
CA ILE A 59 -1.70 -7.70 -13.90
C ILE A 59 -0.74 -8.89 -13.97
N LEU A 60 -0.04 -9.23 -12.89
CA LEU A 60 0.86 -10.40 -12.84
C LEU A 60 0.10 -11.70 -13.15
N ARG A 61 -1.09 -11.87 -12.58
CA ARG A 61 -1.97 -13.03 -12.90
C ARG A 61 -2.37 -13.07 -14.36
N LYS A 62 -2.76 -11.95 -14.97
CA LYS A 62 -3.08 -11.84 -16.40
C LYS A 62 -1.86 -12.16 -17.27
N LYS A 63 -0.66 -11.82 -16.81
CA LYS A 63 0.61 -12.19 -17.45
C LYS A 63 1.07 -13.62 -17.14
N ARG A 64 0.24 -14.40 -16.43
CA ARG A 64 0.50 -15.81 -16.07
C ARG A 64 1.80 -16.00 -15.29
N GLN A 65 2.14 -15.04 -14.43
CA GLN A 65 3.26 -15.19 -13.52
C GLN A 65 2.86 -16.11 -12.35
N ASP A 66 3.73 -17.06 -12.02
CA ASP A 66 3.51 -18.02 -10.91
C ASP A 66 3.95 -17.38 -9.59
N VAL A 67 3.08 -16.51 -9.06
CA VAL A 67 3.29 -15.79 -7.78
C VAL A 67 2.70 -16.62 -6.66
N THR A 68 3.51 -16.94 -5.65
CA THR A 68 3.13 -17.72 -4.46
C THR A 68 2.90 -16.87 -3.23
N ALA A 69 3.57 -15.69 -3.12
CA ALA A 69 3.29 -14.67 -2.12
C ALA A 69 3.54 -13.27 -2.69
N PHE A 70 2.81 -12.29 -2.18
CA PHE A 70 2.92 -10.91 -2.64
C PHE A 70 2.55 -9.95 -1.51
N ASP A 71 3.48 -9.07 -1.16
CA ASP A 71 3.30 -8.02 -0.18
C ASP A 71 3.68 -6.67 -0.78
N VAL A 72 3.02 -5.61 -0.32
CA VAL A 72 3.38 -4.23 -0.65
C VAL A 72 3.49 -3.45 0.65
N ASN A 73 4.68 -2.95 0.91
CA ASN A 73 4.99 -2.12 2.06
C ASN A 73 5.03 -0.65 1.63
N VAL A 74 4.77 0.26 2.56
CA VAL A 74 4.98 1.69 2.37
C VAL A 74 5.72 2.29 3.55
N ASN A 75 6.75 3.07 3.26
CA ASN A 75 7.33 4.02 4.20
C ASN A 75 6.89 5.42 3.78
N VAL A 76 6.29 6.16 4.70
CA VAL A 76 5.77 7.52 4.46
C VAL A 76 6.45 8.49 5.39
N GLU A 77 7.05 9.54 4.83
CA GLU A 77 7.53 10.67 5.60
C GLU A 77 6.42 11.70 5.79
N ARG A 78 6.49 12.43 6.89
CA ARG A 78 5.52 13.47 7.25
C ARG A 78 6.22 14.77 7.60
N ALA A 79 5.55 15.90 7.37
CA ALA A 79 6.01 17.19 7.82
C ALA A 79 6.15 17.24 9.36
N ASP A 80 7.18 17.90 9.84
CA ASP A 80 7.45 18.08 11.28
C ASP A 80 6.40 18.97 11.95
N GLU A 81 5.94 19.99 11.23
CA GLU A 81 4.97 20.98 11.71
C GLU A 81 3.55 20.67 11.23
N HIS A 82 2.55 21.15 11.97
CA HIS A 82 1.14 21.05 11.56
C HIS A 82 0.82 21.95 10.35
N PRO A 83 -0.05 21.44 9.44
CA PRO A 83 -0.62 20.09 9.41
C PRO A 83 0.44 19.06 8.98
N LYS A 84 0.60 17.98 9.73
CA LYS A 84 1.60 16.92 9.48
C LYS A 84 1.22 16.07 8.26
N VAL A 85 1.21 16.71 7.08
CA VAL A 85 0.92 16.05 5.80
C VAL A 85 1.99 15.04 5.42
N PHE A 86 1.66 14.12 4.52
CA PHE A 86 2.65 13.28 3.86
C PHE A 86 3.52 14.12 2.93
N THR A 87 4.85 13.95 3.01
CA THR A 87 5.83 14.69 2.22
C THR A 87 6.51 13.81 1.17
N SER A 88 6.61 12.50 1.42
CA SER A 88 7.10 11.51 0.46
C SER A 88 6.59 10.12 0.82
N ALA A 89 6.61 9.20 -0.13
CA ALA A 89 6.35 7.79 0.10
C ALA A 89 7.31 6.91 -0.72
N VAL A 90 7.73 5.80 -0.14
CA VAL A 90 8.42 4.71 -0.83
C VAL A 90 7.56 3.47 -0.73
N LEU A 91 7.14 2.94 -1.87
CA LEU A 91 6.41 1.68 -2.01
C LEU A 91 7.41 0.57 -2.32
N GLU A 92 7.44 -0.48 -1.51
CA GLU A 92 8.26 -1.67 -1.77
C GLU A 92 7.34 -2.86 -2.09
N TYR A 93 7.55 -3.46 -3.27
CA TYR A 93 6.81 -4.62 -3.75
C TYR A 93 7.66 -5.86 -3.55
N GLU A 94 7.25 -6.75 -2.65
CA GLU A 94 7.87 -8.06 -2.44
C GLU A 94 7.08 -9.13 -3.18
N VAL A 95 7.72 -9.80 -4.14
CA VAL A 95 7.10 -10.88 -4.92
C VAL A 95 7.86 -12.16 -4.68
N VAL A 96 7.17 -13.19 -4.25
CA VAL A 96 7.70 -14.54 -4.16
C VAL A 96 6.99 -15.41 -5.20
N GLY A 97 7.72 -16.18 -5.96
CA GLY A 97 7.12 -17.05 -6.97
C GLY A 97 8.16 -17.87 -7.71
N ARG A 98 7.72 -18.58 -8.76
CA ARG A 98 8.57 -19.43 -9.55
C ARG A 98 8.82 -18.79 -10.91
N GLN A 99 10.10 -18.49 -11.20
CA GLN A 99 10.52 -17.86 -12.45
C GLN A 99 9.73 -16.57 -12.79
N VAL A 100 9.42 -15.75 -11.77
CA VAL A 100 8.71 -14.49 -11.97
C VAL A 100 9.58 -13.54 -12.79
N SER A 101 9.02 -13.03 -13.88
CA SER A 101 9.71 -12.11 -14.77
C SER A 101 9.79 -10.70 -14.18
N GLU A 102 11.00 -10.16 -14.03
CA GLU A 102 11.23 -8.78 -13.61
C GLU A 102 10.53 -7.78 -14.53
N THR A 103 10.65 -7.98 -15.86
CA THR A 103 9.98 -7.12 -16.87
C THR A 103 8.45 -7.13 -16.68
N ALA A 104 7.88 -8.28 -16.31
CA ALA A 104 6.45 -8.38 -16.04
C ALA A 104 6.04 -7.59 -14.80
N LEU A 105 6.85 -7.65 -13.72
CA LEU A 105 6.61 -6.92 -12.48
C LEU A 105 6.77 -5.41 -12.70
N VAL A 106 7.89 -4.96 -13.29
CA VAL A 106 8.11 -3.53 -13.57
C VAL A 106 6.98 -2.96 -14.41
N ARG A 107 6.53 -3.69 -15.44
CA ARG A 107 5.39 -3.25 -16.26
C ARG A 107 4.07 -3.21 -15.49
N ALA A 108 3.88 -4.10 -14.51
CA ALA A 108 2.69 -4.08 -13.67
C ALA A 108 2.69 -2.87 -12.72
N ILE A 109 3.84 -2.56 -12.11
CA ILE A 109 4.05 -1.38 -11.27
C ILE A 109 3.79 -0.10 -12.10
N GLU A 110 4.39 0.02 -13.27
CA GLU A 110 4.20 1.14 -14.18
C GLU A 110 2.72 1.36 -14.52
N LEU A 111 2.01 0.31 -14.91
CA LEU A 111 0.59 0.40 -15.26
C LEU A 111 -0.27 0.81 -14.07
N SER A 112 0.02 0.31 -12.87
CA SER A 112 -0.66 0.76 -11.66
C SER A 112 -0.39 2.23 -11.41
N ALA A 113 0.87 2.64 -11.40
CA ALA A 113 1.28 3.99 -11.07
C ALA A 113 0.73 5.05 -12.03
N VAL A 114 0.75 4.76 -13.35
CA VAL A 114 0.42 5.75 -14.39
C VAL A 114 -1.06 5.73 -14.79
N ARG A 115 -1.74 4.57 -14.69
CA ARG A 115 -3.05 4.39 -15.33
C ARG A 115 -4.16 3.87 -14.44
N CYS A 116 -3.85 3.04 -13.45
CA CYS A 116 -4.88 2.27 -12.78
C CYS A 116 -5.18 2.76 -11.35
N CYS A 117 -4.16 3.07 -10.54
CA CYS A 117 -4.34 3.36 -9.13
C CYS A 117 -4.79 4.81 -8.87
N PRO A 118 -6.07 5.05 -8.52
CA PRO A 118 -6.54 6.40 -8.21
C PRO A 118 -5.85 6.99 -6.97
N ALA A 119 -5.46 6.16 -5.99
CA ALA A 119 -4.74 6.64 -4.81
C ALA A 119 -3.38 7.24 -5.18
N GLN A 120 -2.61 6.58 -6.06
CA GLN A 120 -1.36 7.14 -6.58
C GLN A 120 -1.60 8.39 -7.42
N ALA A 121 -2.64 8.39 -8.26
CA ALA A 121 -2.99 9.54 -9.10
C ALA A 121 -3.36 10.79 -8.28
N MET A 122 -3.97 10.60 -7.11
CA MET A 122 -4.31 11.71 -6.20
C MET A 122 -3.09 12.16 -5.39
N LEU A 123 -2.42 11.22 -4.70
CA LEU A 123 -1.31 11.54 -3.79
C LEU A 123 -0.05 11.98 -4.53
N GLY A 124 0.22 11.43 -5.71
CA GLY A 124 1.37 11.81 -6.54
C GLY A 124 1.32 13.25 -7.09
N LYS A 125 0.17 13.93 -6.97
CA LYS A 125 0.06 15.38 -7.28
C LYS A 125 0.62 16.27 -6.18
N ILE A 126 0.73 15.77 -4.97
CA ILE A 126 1.11 16.55 -3.79
C ILE A 126 2.44 16.10 -3.16
N MET A 127 2.90 14.88 -3.48
CA MET A 127 4.15 14.35 -2.94
C MET A 127 4.80 13.36 -3.92
N PRO A 128 6.14 13.22 -3.92
CA PRO A 128 6.82 12.16 -4.67
C PRO A 128 6.50 10.78 -4.10
N ILE A 129 6.29 9.81 -5.00
CA ILE A 129 6.09 8.40 -4.67
C ILE A 129 7.15 7.59 -5.41
N ALA A 130 8.08 6.98 -4.68
CA ALA A 130 9.09 6.09 -5.24
C ALA A 130 8.61 4.63 -5.18
N HIS A 131 9.08 3.82 -6.13
CA HIS A 131 8.72 2.40 -6.25
C HIS A 131 9.97 1.55 -6.23
N GLU A 132 10.09 0.69 -5.23
CA GLU A 132 11.15 -0.31 -5.11
C GLU A 132 10.52 -1.69 -5.19
N TYR A 133 11.27 -2.68 -5.66
CA TYR A 133 10.78 -4.04 -5.75
C TYR A 133 11.88 -5.05 -5.46
N VAL A 134 11.45 -6.21 -5.01
CA VAL A 134 12.29 -7.39 -4.84
C VAL A 134 11.53 -8.63 -5.29
N ILE A 135 12.20 -9.49 -6.04
CA ILE A 135 11.67 -10.79 -6.46
C ILE A 135 12.48 -11.88 -5.76
N TYR A 136 11.75 -12.80 -5.14
CA TYR A 136 12.30 -14.01 -4.56
C TYR A 136 11.85 -15.24 -5.34
N GLU A 137 12.77 -16.14 -5.63
CA GLU A 137 12.44 -17.49 -6.08
C GLU A 137 11.90 -18.31 -4.92
N ASP A 138 10.74 -18.92 -5.12
CA ASP A 138 10.14 -19.87 -4.18
C ASP A 138 10.85 -21.23 -4.32
N GLU A 139 11.66 -21.60 -3.33
CA GLU A 139 12.40 -22.87 -3.30
C GLU A 139 11.61 -23.99 -2.60
N GLY A 140 10.36 -23.72 -2.21
CA GLY A 140 9.54 -24.65 -1.45
C GLY A 140 9.87 -24.68 0.04
N ASP A 141 9.01 -25.31 0.83
CA ASP A 141 9.13 -25.48 2.29
C ASP A 141 9.32 -24.14 3.05
N GLY A 142 8.77 -23.04 2.51
CA GLY A 142 8.88 -21.70 3.09
C GLY A 142 10.25 -21.04 2.87
N ARG A 143 11.14 -21.66 2.09
CA ARG A 143 12.43 -21.06 1.73
C ARG A 143 12.29 -20.19 0.51
N ARG A 144 12.96 -19.04 0.54
CA ARG A 144 13.01 -18.11 -0.59
C ARG A 144 14.43 -17.57 -0.79
N ARG A 145 14.82 -17.34 -2.03
CA ARG A 145 16.10 -16.77 -2.41
C ARG A 145 15.90 -15.51 -3.23
N GLU A 146 16.52 -14.41 -2.83
CA GLU A 146 16.47 -13.16 -3.61
C GLU A 146 17.07 -13.38 -5.01
N VAL A 147 16.34 -13.01 -6.03
CA VAL A 147 16.74 -13.11 -7.44
C VAL A 147 17.16 -11.76 -7.98
N VAL A 148 16.33 -10.72 -7.71
CA VAL A 148 16.57 -9.38 -8.19
C VAL A 148 15.93 -8.36 -7.25
N ARG A 149 16.58 -7.22 -7.11
CA ARG A 149 16.06 -6.02 -6.43
C ARG A 149 16.29 -4.83 -7.33
N GLY A 150 15.30 -3.96 -7.43
CA GLY A 150 15.39 -2.81 -8.29
C GLY A 150 14.47 -1.67 -7.86
N ARG A 151 14.50 -0.61 -8.67
CA ARG A 151 13.68 0.58 -8.51
C ARG A 151 13.04 0.94 -9.85
N TYR A 152 11.75 1.27 -9.80
CA TYR A 152 11.07 1.85 -10.95
C TYR A 152 11.07 3.38 -10.80
N GLU A 153 11.62 4.06 -11.76
CA GLU A 153 11.61 5.52 -11.84
C GLU A 153 10.71 5.95 -13.01
N TYR A 154 9.91 6.98 -12.75
CA TYR A 154 9.15 7.62 -13.80
C TYR A 154 10.12 8.30 -14.78
N CYS A 155 9.99 7.98 -16.07
CA CYS A 155 10.59 8.76 -17.14
C CYS A 155 9.69 9.93 -17.53
#